data_00e179c7622ab6d5813d382879418946
#
_entry.id   00e179c7622ab6d5813d382879418946
#
_cell.length_a   1.000
_cell.length_b   1.000
_cell.length_c   1.000
_cell.angle_alpha   90.00
_cell.angle_beta   90.00
_cell.angle_gamma   90.00
#
_symmetry.space_group_name_H-M   'P 1'
#
loop_
_entity.id
_entity.type
_entity.pdbx_description
1 polymer ?
#
loop_
_entity_poly.entity_id
_entity_poly.type
_entity_poly.pdbx_seq_one_letter_code
_entity_poly.pdbx_strand_id
1 'polypeptide(L)'
;EKIYQTLISYGEKKTDILIRADVPELEKLTCLEQLASDDLVTHSNQQVQLLKDIANVLGRTEEKMTVTRLITLLESQPDVQKKLTEARDRLFAAADRMNHLNDQNVALIKQAIELNEFDLTLFKSLRQAPETANYDKTACNTGSLLGSSGFDAMS
;
A
#
# COMPACT_ATOMS: atom_id res chain seq x y z
N GLU A 1 8.42 -7.34 16.21
CA GLU A 1 7.31 -6.51 16.71
C GLU A 1 7.56 -5.03 16.41
N LYS A 2 8.73 -4.44 16.76
CA LYS A 2 9.05 -3.01 16.53
C LYS A 2 8.87 -2.58 15.07
N ILE A 3 9.31 -3.39 14.10
CA ILE A 3 9.18 -3.07 12.66
C ILE A 3 7.70 -2.97 12.27
N TYR A 4 6.84 -3.87 12.76
CA TYR A 4 5.39 -3.77 12.52
C TYR A 4 4.80 -2.49 13.09
N GLN A 5 5.21 -2.06 14.29
CA GLN A 5 4.77 -0.79 14.87
C GLN A 5 5.22 0.41 14.04
N THR A 6 6.44 0.36 13.50
CA THR A 6 6.95 1.39 12.57
C THR A 6 6.11 1.42 11.29
N LEU A 7 5.84 0.27 10.67
CA LEU A 7 5.01 0.18 9.47
C LEU A 7 3.57 0.63 9.71
N ILE A 8 2.98 0.31 10.87
CA ILE A 8 1.66 0.81 11.27
C ILE A 8 1.68 2.34 11.35
N SER A 9 2.69 2.92 12.02
CA SER A 9 2.84 4.39 12.10
C SER A 9 2.98 5.04 10.72
N TYR A 10 3.70 4.41 9.81
CA TYR A 10 3.81 4.88 8.42
C TYR A 10 2.49 4.76 7.68
N GLY A 11 1.76 3.64 7.84
CA GLY A 11 0.44 3.44 7.25
C GLY A 11 -0.58 4.50 7.70
N GLU A 12 -0.60 4.85 8.98
CA GLU A 12 -1.45 5.92 9.53
C GLU A 12 -1.09 7.29 8.92
N LYS A 13 0.21 7.63 8.85
CA LYS A 13 0.68 8.87 8.20
C LYS A 13 0.35 8.88 6.71
N LYS A 14 0.46 7.75 6.03
CA LYS A 14 0.13 7.61 4.62
C LYS A 14 -1.33 7.95 4.35
N THR A 15 -2.23 7.50 5.21
CA THR A 15 -3.65 7.85 5.13
C THR A 15 -3.85 9.37 5.11
N ASP A 16 -3.23 10.09 6.05
CA ASP A 16 -3.33 11.55 6.15
C ASP A 16 -2.72 12.26 4.93
N ILE A 17 -1.60 11.77 4.43
CA ILE A 17 -0.91 12.29 3.24
C ILE A 17 -1.77 12.11 1.99
N LEU A 18 -2.39 10.95 1.84
CA LEU A 18 -3.30 10.64 0.72
C LEU A 18 -4.53 11.54 0.72
N ILE A 19 -5.13 11.80 1.90
CA ILE A 19 -6.27 12.71 2.04
C ILE A 19 -5.90 14.14 1.63
N ARG A 20 -4.67 14.58 1.94
CA ARG A 20 -4.16 15.92 1.57
C ARG A 20 -3.63 16.01 0.16
N ALA A 21 -3.52 14.88 -0.55
CA ALA A 21 -2.91 14.76 -1.88
C ALA A 21 -1.46 15.32 -1.95
N ASP A 22 -0.68 15.13 -0.88
CA ASP A 22 0.71 15.59 -0.79
C ASP A 22 1.67 14.57 -1.41
N VAL A 23 1.84 14.64 -2.73
CA VAL A 23 2.67 13.71 -3.50
C VAL A 23 4.14 13.71 -3.06
N PRO A 24 4.80 14.88 -2.84
CA PRO A 24 6.20 14.90 -2.38
C PRO A 24 6.41 14.23 -1.02
N GLU A 25 5.46 14.37 -0.09
CA GLU A 25 5.54 13.71 1.21
C GLU A 25 5.26 12.21 1.10
N LEU A 26 4.34 11.82 0.20
CA LEU A 26 4.04 10.42 -0.09
C LEU A 26 5.27 9.67 -0.64
N GLU A 27 6.03 10.27 -1.54
CA GLU A 27 7.26 9.68 -2.07
C GLU A 27 8.29 9.42 -0.97
N LYS A 28 8.52 10.40 -0.10
CA LYS A 28 9.46 10.25 1.04
C LYS A 28 9.01 9.13 1.98
N LEU A 29 7.73 9.10 2.32
CA LEU A 29 7.19 8.08 3.21
C LEU A 29 7.29 6.69 2.59
N THR A 30 7.03 6.55 1.29
CA THR A 30 7.15 5.28 0.57
C THR A 30 8.58 4.73 0.61
N CYS A 31 9.60 5.58 0.50
CA CYS A 31 10.99 5.16 0.67
C CYS A 31 11.26 4.61 2.09
N LEU A 32 10.71 5.24 3.13
CA LEU A 32 10.85 4.76 4.50
C LEU A 32 10.11 3.44 4.74
N GLU A 33 8.92 3.28 4.18
CA GLU A 33 8.18 2.03 4.21
C GLU A 33 8.94 0.89 3.53
N GLN A 34 9.58 1.17 2.39
CA GLN A 34 10.38 0.17 1.68
C GLN A 34 11.54 -0.32 2.55
N LEU A 35 12.30 0.58 3.18
CA LEU A 35 13.38 0.22 4.09
C LEU A 35 12.89 -0.65 5.26
N ALA A 36 11.78 -0.27 5.89
CA ALA A 36 11.21 -1.05 6.98
C ALA A 36 10.69 -2.42 6.51
N SER A 37 10.18 -2.51 5.28
CA SER A 37 9.74 -3.77 4.68
C SER A 37 10.92 -4.70 4.37
N ASP A 38 12.04 -4.18 3.89
CA ASP A 38 13.25 -4.94 3.64
C ASP A 38 13.84 -5.51 4.95
N ASP A 39 13.81 -4.71 6.04
CA ASP A 39 14.16 -5.18 7.38
C ASP A 39 13.22 -6.30 7.85
N LEU A 40 11.92 -6.19 7.58
CA LEU A 40 10.94 -7.22 7.93
C LEU A 40 11.22 -8.53 7.20
N VAL A 41 11.53 -8.48 5.90
CA VAL A 41 11.91 -9.66 5.10
C VAL A 41 13.16 -10.30 5.67
N THR A 42 14.17 -9.51 6.02
CA THR A 42 15.42 -10.00 6.61
C THR A 42 15.16 -10.75 7.92
N HIS A 43 14.38 -10.17 8.83
CA HIS A 43 14.02 -10.82 10.09
C HIS A 43 13.14 -12.06 9.90
N SER A 44 12.24 -12.05 8.91
CA SER A 44 11.44 -13.22 8.56
C SER A 44 12.31 -14.39 8.10
N ASN A 45 13.31 -14.12 7.25
CA ASN A 45 14.27 -15.13 6.81
C ASN A 45 15.11 -15.70 7.97
N GLN A 46 15.54 -14.82 8.89
CA GLN A 46 16.25 -15.26 10.10
C GLN A 46 15.36 -16.16 10.97
N GLN A 47 14.08 -15.81 11.13
CA GLN A 47 13.12 -16.63 11.88
C GLN A 47 12.95 -18.02 11.24
N VAL A 48 12.81 -18.07 9.92
CA VAL A 48 12.70 -19.35 9.18
C VAL A 48 13.95 -20.21 9.38
N GLN A 49 15.14 -19.58 9.34
CA GLN A 49 16.40 -20.30 9.57
C GLN A 49 16.50 -20.84 11.00
N LEU A 50 16.16 -20.03 12.00
CA LEU A 50 16.14 -20.45 13.40
C LEU A 50 15.17 -21.64 13.64
N LEU A 51 13.99 -21.62 13.01
CA LEU A 51 13.04 -22.73 13.11
C LEU A 51 13.58 -24.01 12.47
N LYS A 52 14.31 -23.91 11.35
CA LYS A 52 15.01 -25.06 10.75
C LYS A 52 16.10 -25.60 11.66
N ASP A 53 16.89 -24.73 12.27
CA ASP A 53 17.96 -25.14 13.18
C ASP A 53 17.38 -25.85 14.42
N ILE A 54 16.28 -25.34 14.96
CA ILE A 54 15.54 -25.99 16.05
C ILE A 54 15.02 -27.37 15.60
N ALA A 55 14.44 -27.49 14.40
CA ALA A 55 13.98 -28.76 13.86
C ALA A 55 15.12 -29.78 13.75
N ASN A 56 16.30 -29.34 13.29
CA ASN A 56 17.50 -30.19 13.21
C ASN A 56 17.94 -30.69 14.60
N VAL A 57 18.01 -29.81 15.59
CA VAL A 57 18.39 -30.16 16.96
C VAL A 57 17.39 -31.14 17.58
N LEU A 58 16.10 -31.04 17.26
CA LEU A 58 15.04 -31.90 17.75
C LEU A 58 14.94 -33.22 16.95
N GLY A 59 15.77 -33.44 15.92
CA GLY A 59 15.72 -34.62 15.06
C GLY A 59 14.45 -34.70 14.20
N ARG A 60 13.81 -33.56 13.91
CA ARG A 60 12.55 -33.44 13.14
C ARG A 60 12.73 -32.72 11.82
N THR A 61 13.80 -33.02 11.10
CA THR A 61 14.17 -32.33 9.84
C THR A 61 13.15 -32.48 8.72
N GLU A 62 12.38 -33.56 8.72
CA GLU A 62 11.33 -33.80 7.72
C GLU A 62 10.05 -32.99 7.92
N GLU A 63 9.87 -32.41 9.12
CA GLU A 63 8.67 -31.64 9.46
C GLU A 63 8.90 -30.15 9.24
N LYS A 64 7.94 -29.45 8.59
CA LYS A 64 7.95 -27.99 8.53
C LYS A 64 7.72 -27.41 9.93
N MET A 65 8.80 -27.01 10.59
CA MET A 65 8.72 -26.38 11.92
C MET A 65 8.12 -24.98 11.80
N THR A 66 7.07 -24.73 12.59
CA THR A 66 6.43 -23.43 12.73
C THR A 66 6.47 -22.98 14.19
N VAL A 67 6.29 -21.68 14.45
CA VAL A 67 6.20 -21.16 15.82
C VAL A 67 5.08 -21.84 16.59
N THR A 68 3.92 -22.08 15.97
CA THR A 68 2.80 -22.78 16.61
C THR A 68 3.16 -24.22 16.96
N ARG A 69 3.87 -24.92 16.07
CA ARG A 69 4.33 -26.27 16.35
C ARG A 69 5.37 -26.30 17.48
N LEU A 70 6.28 -25.32 17.51
CA LEU A 70 7.25 -25.18 18.59
C LEU A 70 6.56 -24.96 19.93
N ILE A 71 5.51 -24.12 19.99
CA ILE A 71 4.71 -23.89 21.21
C ILE A 71 4.12 -25.22 21.72
N THR A 72 3.57 -26.07 20.86
CA THR A 72 3.04 -27.38 21.26
C THR A 72 4.14 -28.33 21.78
N LEU A 73 5.37 -28.22 21.28
CA LEU A 73 6.48 -29.05 21.76
C LEU A 73 7.04 -28.60 23.12
N LEU A 74 6.71 -27.38 23.55
CA LEU A 74 7.18 -26.80 24.81
C LEU A 74 6.25 -27.09 26.01
N GLU A 75 5.40 -28.12 25.96
CA GLU A 75 4.49 -28.50 27.06
C GLU A 75 5.22 -28.77 28.37
N SER A 76 6.47 -29.25 28.31
CA SER A 76 7.31 -29.48 29.50
C SER A 76 7.89 -28.19 30.11
N GLN A 77 7.76 -27.04 29.43
CA GLN A 77 8.29 -25.74 29.86
C GLN A 77 7.21 -24.64 29.80
N PRO A 78 6.25 -24.63 30.72
CA PRO A 78 5.06 -23.79 30.63
C PRO A 78 5.36 -22.29 30.62
N ASP A 79 6.41 -21.84 31.31
CA ASP A 79 6.81 -20.41 31.30
C ASP A 79 7.33 -19.95 29.94
N VAL A 80 8.11 -20.79 29.26
CA VAL A 80 8.63 -20.49 27.93
C VAL A 80 7.50 -20.56 26.90
N GLN A 81 6.66 -21.58 27.00
CA GLN A 81 5.48 -21.75 26.17
C GLN A 81 4.57 -20.52 26.23
N LYS A 82 4.26 -20.03 27.43
CA LYS A 82 3.44 -18.86 27.65
C LYS A 82 4.04 -17.60 27.00
N LYS A 83 5.33 -17.34 27.26
CA LYS A 83 6.04 -16.18 26.68
C LYS A 83 6.04 -16.24 25.14
N LEU A 84 6.27 -17.39 24.55
CA LEU A 84 6.28 -17.55 23.09
C LEU A 84 4.88 -17.40 22.49
N THR A 85 3.84 -17.89 23.17
CA THR A 85 2.45 -17.73 22.77
C THR A 85 2.06 -16.26 22.77
N GLU A 86 2.33 -15.55 23.86
CA GLU A 86 2.05 -14.11 23.97
C GLU A 86 2.80 -13.30 22.90
N ALA A 87 4.06 -13.63 22.63
CA ALA A 87 4.85 -12.96 21.60
C ALA A 87 4.28 -13.20 20.20
N ARG A 88 3.88 -14.46 19.90
CA ARG A 88 3.21 -14.80 18.65
C ARG A 88 1.91 -14.02 18.47
N ASP A 89 1.07 -13.98 19.50
CA ASP A 89 -0.25 -13.36 19.43
C ASP A 89 -0.14 -11.85 19.24
N ARG A 90 0.82 -11.18 19.92
CA ARG A 90 1.13 -9.78 19.66
C ARG A 90 1.63 -9.53 18.26
N LEU A 91 2.44 -10.43 17.72
CA LEU A 91 2.96 -10.30 16.37
C LEU A 91 1.83 -10.44 15.32
N PHE A 92 0.93 -11.42 15.52
CA PHE A 92 -0.24 -11.59 14.66
C PHE A 92 -1.16 -10.37 14.68
N ALA A 93 -1.47 -9.84 15.88
CA ALA A 93 -2.30 -8.65 16.00
C ALA A 93 -1.67 -7.42 15.31
N ALA A 94 -0.35 -7.26 15.41
CA ALA A 94 0.36 -6.17 14.73
C ALA A 94 0.36 -6.34 13.21
N ALA A 95 0.56 -7.57 12.72
CA ALA A 95 0.53 -7.87 11.29
C ALA A 95 -0.87 -7.66 10.70
N ASP A 96 -1.92 -8.09 11.40
CA ASP A 96 -3.30 -7.89 10.99
C ASP A 96 -3.66 -6.40 10.88
N ARG A 97 -3.31 -5.61 11.91
CA ARG A 97 -3.50 -4.16 11.88
C ARG A 97 -2.77 -3.48 10.72
N MET A 98 -1.51 -3.88 10.47
CA MET A 98 -0.73 -3.37 9.34
C MET A 98 -1.41 -3.68 8.00
N ASN A 99 -1.86 -4.92 7.81
CA ASN A 99 -2.56 -5.33 6.59
C ASN A 99 -3.84 -4.52 6.38
N HIS A 100 -4.65 -4.35 7.43
CA HIS A 100 -5.88 -3.56 7.36
C HIS A 100 -5.63 -2.11 6.95
N LEU A 101 -4.62 -1.45 7.53
CA LEU A 101 -4.21 -0.09 7.13
C LEU A 101 -3.72 -0.05 5.68
N ASN A 102 -2.97 -1.05 5.26
CA ASN A 102 -2.50 -1.11 3.88
C ASN A 102 -3.66 -1.25 2.89
N ASP A 103 -4.64 -2.10 3.19
CA ASP A 103 -5.84 -2.27 2.36
C ASP A 103 -6.66 -0.97 2.27
N GLN A 104 -6.81 -0.26 3.38
CA GLN A 104 -7.46 1.05 3.41
C GLN A 104 -6.70 2.07 2.54
N ASN A 105 -5.38 2.15 2.64
CA ASN A 105 -4.57 3.05 1.84
C ASN A 105 -4.61 2.71 0.34
N VAL A 106 -4.62 1.42 -0.01
CA VAL A 106 -4.80 0.96 -1.39
C VAL A 106 -6.17 1.39 -1.94
N ALA A 107 -7.24 1.29 -1.14
CA ALA A 107 -8.56 1.76 -1.53
C ALA A 107 -8.59 3.28 -1.77
N LEU A 108 -7.97 4.06 -0.89
CA LEU A 108 -7.86 5.52 -1.05
C LEU A 108 -7.09 5.90 -2.32
N ILE A 109 -5.98 5.23 -2.62
CA ILE A 109 -5.20 5.47 -3.84
C ILE A 109 -6.05 5.17 -5.09
N LYS A 110 -6.78 4.06 -5.11
CA LYS A 110 -7.68 3.71 -6.23
C LYS A 110 -8.74 4.79 -6.45
N GLN A 111 -9.39 5.23 -5.38
CA GLN A 111 -10.39 6.30 -5.45
C GLN A 111 -9.79 7.62 -5.97
N ALA A 112 -8.58 7.98 -5.54
CA ALA A 112 -7.89 9.17 -6.03
C ALA A 112 -7.55 9.07 -7.52
N ILE A 113 -7.14 7.91 -8.00
CA ILE A 113 -6.89 7.66 -9.43
C ILE A 113 -8.18 7.81 -10.24
N GLU A 114 -9.26 7.14 -9.82
CA GLU A 114 -10.57 7.21 -10.48
C GLU A 114 -11.10 8.65 -10.57
N LEU A 115 -10.96 9.43 -9.49
CA LEU A 115 -11.35 10.83 -9.46
C LEU A 115 -10.52 11.66 -10.46
N ASN A 116 -9.20 11.48 -10.48
CA ASN A 116 -8.33 12.18 -11.42
C ASN A 116 -8.66 11.83 -12.89
N GLU A 117 -8.96 10.58 -13.20
CA GLU A 117 -9.36 10.13 -14.53
C GLU A 117 -10.70 10.75 -14.94
N PHE A 118 -11.65 10.83 -14.01
CA PHE A 118 -12.93 11.51 -14.21
C PHE A 118 -12.72 13.00 -14.52
N ASP A 119 -11.92 13.70 -13.71
CA ASP A 119 -11.62 15.11 -13.90
C ASP A 119 -10.95 15.37 -15.25
N LEU A 120 -9.97 14.56 -15.63
CA LEU A 120 -9.31 14.65 -16.94
C LEU A 120 -10.31 14.45 -18.10
N THR A 121 -11.24 13.51 -17.94
CA THR A 121 -12.27 13.26 -18.94
C THR A 121 -13.23 14.43 -19.04
N LEU A 122 -13.63 14.99 -17.90
CA LEU A 122 -14.49 16.17 -17.84
C LEU A 122 -13.81 17.39 -18.53
N PHE A 123 -12.54 17.66 -18.21
CA PHE A 123 -11.79 18.76 -18.86
C PHE A 123 -11.64 18.57 -20.36
N LYS A 124 -11.40 17.34 -20.83
CA LYS A 124 -11.35 17.03 -22.25
C LYS A 124 -12.71 17.27 -22.93
N SER A 125 -13.81 16.86 -22.31
CA SER A 125 -15.15 17.06 -22.85
C SER A 125 -15.54 18.54 -22.90
N LEU A 126 -15.17 19.33 -21.88
CA LEU A 126 -15.39 20.78 -21.87
C LEU A 126 -14.61 21.50 -22.98
N ARG A 127 -13.40 21.04 -23.29
CA ARG A 127 -12.62 21.60 -24.41
C ARG A 127 -13.14 21.17 -25.78
N GLN A 128 -13.84 20.05 -25.88
CA GLN A 128 -14.40 19.54 -27.12
C GLN A 128 -15.88 19.90 -27.29
N ALA A 129 -16.52 20.50 -26.28
CA ALA A 129 -17.89 20.98 -26.40
C ALA A 129 -17.95 21.99 -27.56
N PRO A 130 -18.76 21.76 -28.61
CA PRO A 130 -18.92 22.74 -29.67
C PRO A 130 -19.45 24.02 -29.04
N GLU A 131 -18.86 25.18 -29.41
CA GLU A 131 -19.45 26.45 -29.08
C GLU A 131 -20.91 26.41 -29.53
N THR A 132 -21.83 26.55 -28.59
CA THR A 132 -23.25 26.63 -28.89
C THR A 132 -23.42 27.71 -29.96
N ALA A 133 -23.98 27.32 -31.09
CA ALA A 133 -24.18 28.20 -32.22
C ALA A 133 -24.86 29.52 -31.76
N ASN A 134 -24.09 30.58 -31.78
CA ASN A 134 -24.58 31.90 -31.41
C ASN A 134 -25.38 32.38 -32.60
N TYR A 135 -26.71 32.23 -32.55
CA TYR A 135 -27.59 32.76 -33.55
C TYR A 135 -27.64 34.28 -33.42
N ASP A 136 -26.90 34.95 -34.25
CA ASP A 136 -27.09 36.40 -34.43
C ASP A 136 -28.41 36.65 -35.19
N LYS A 137 -28.94 37.89 -35.08
CA LYS A 137 -30.19 38.34 -35.72
C LYS A 137 -30.24 38.12 -37.26
N THR A 138 -29.12 37.82 -37.86
CA THR A 138 -28.98 37.49 -39.30
C THR A 138 -28.99 36.02 -39.62
N ALA A 139 -29.17 35.13 -38.65
CA ALA A 139 -29.11 33.68 -38.78
C ALA A 139 -27.80 33.12 -39.40
N CYS A 140 -26.72 33.90 -39.36
CA CYS A 140 -25.41 33.44 -39.75
C CYS A 140 -24.72 32.75 -38.59
N ASN A 141 -24.24 31.52 -38.80
CA ASN A 141 -23.43 30.78 -37.83
C ASN A 141 -22.03 31.40 -37.78
N THR A 142 -21.72 32.14 -36.69
CA THR A 142 -20.42 32.77 -36.45
C THR A 142 -19.49 31.92 -35.58
N GLY A 143 -19.82 30.64 -35.32
CA GLY A 143 -18.99 29.75 -34.58
C GLY A 143 -17.67 29.48 -35.31
N SER A 144 -16.58 30.10 -34.91
CA SER A 144 -15.25 29.70 -35.33
C SER A 144 -14.86 28.45 -34.56
N LEU A 145 -14.66 27.36 -35.29
CA LEU A 145 -13.98 26.18 -34.76
C LEU A 145 -12.64 26.65 -34.22
N LEU A 146 -12.45 26.51 -32.91
CA LEU A 146 -11.16 26.68 -32.29
C LEU A 146 -10.16 25.81 -33.05
N GLY A 147 -9.32 26.48 -33.83
CA GLY A 147 -8.34 25.81 -34.67
C GLY A 147 -7.55 24.80 -33.87
N SER A 148 -7.47 23.60 -34.41
CA SER A 148 -6.54 22.60 -33.97
C SER A 148 -5.12 23.16 -34.05
N SER A 149 -4.61 23.77 -32.97
CA SER A 149 -3.18 23.98 -32.86
C SER A 149 -2.57 22.59 -32.66
N GLY A 150 -2.21 21.99 -33.81
CA GLY A 150 -1.41 20.78 -33.81
C GLY A 150 -0.13 21.03 -33.06
N PHE A 151 0.10 20.27 -32.04
CA PHE A 151 1.41 20.11 -31.45
C PHE A 151 2.17 19.16 -32.39
N ASP A 152 2.86 19.72 -33.36
CA ASP A 152 3.91 19.01 -34.09
C ASP A 152 5.11 18.89 -33.13
N ALA A 153 5.21 17.75 -32.45
CA ALA A 153 6.46 17.32 -31.85
C ALA A 153 7.29 16.66 -32.97
N MET A 154 8.11 17.44 -33.65
CA MET A 154 9.18 16.93 -34.50
C MET A 154 10.45 16.68 -33.66
N SER A 155 10.99 15.46 -33.85
CA SER A 155 12.39 14.99 -33.68
C SER A 155 12.79 14.60 -32.28
#